data_0f647c6ddd08292996caac6ef3948bda
#
_entry.id   0f647c6ddd08292996caac6ef3948bda
#
_cell.length_a   1.000
_cell.length_b   1.000
_cell.length_c   1.000
_cell.angle_alpha   90.00
_cell.angle_beta   90.00
_cell.angle_gamma   90.00
#
_symmetry.space_group_name_H-M   'P 1'
#
loop_
_entity.id
_entity.type
_entity.pdbx_description
1 polymer ?
#
loop_
_entity_poly.entity_id
_entity_poly.type
_entity_poly.pdbx_seq_one_letter_code
_entity_poly.pdbx_strand_id
1 'polypeptide(L)'
;MKHFLLAMATLWCVAGTFSLFAADNNKWKPLFGKNLENANYNPEVWSETDGVLGAVKDESIWTKDEYENFELDLDFKTDVGTNSGVVVYCTDTKDWIPNSVEIQIADDHCEKWGNCGR
;
A
#
# COMPACT_ATOMS: atom_id res chain seq x y z
N MET A 1 9.95 10.22 -1.59
CA MET A 1 9.06 9.38 -2.40
C MET A 1 9.23 7.96 -1.95
N LYS A 2 8.17 7.23 -1.74
CA LYS A 2 8.20 5.83 -1.30
C LYS A 2 7.74 4.95 -2.44
N HIS A 3 8.57 4.01 -2.87
CA HIS A 3 8.46 3.33 -4.16
C HIS A 3 8.67 1.81 -4.01
N PHE A 4 7.88 0.99 -4.70
CA PHE A 4 8.02 -0.48 -4.73
C PHE A 4 8.58 -0.94 -6.07
N LEU A 5 9.53 -1.88 -6.10
CA LEU A 5 10.15 -2.38 -7.32
C LEU A 5 9.55 -3.72 -7.74
N LEU A 6 8.91 -3.76 -8.91
CA LEU A 6 8.59 -4.97 -9.65
C LEU A 6 9.49 -5.03 -10.89
N ALA A 7 10.41 -5.98 -10.97
CA ALA A 7 11.27 -6.13 -12.13
C ALA A 7 10.59 -7.05 -13.16
N MET A 8 10.19 -6.50 -14.30
CA MET A 8 9.88 -7.28 -15.52
C MET A 8 11.12 -7.35 -16.41
N ALA A 9 11.63 -8.56 -16.64
CA ALA A 9 12.67 -8.80 -17.64
C ALA A 9 12.02 -9.19 -18.96
N THR A 10 12.18 -8.39 -20.00
CA THR A 10 11.86 -8.75 -21.38
C THR A 10 13.06 -9.42 -22.03
N LEU A 11 12.86 -10.65 -22.53
CA LEU A 11 13.90 -11.42 -23.20
C LEU A 11 13.78 -11.29 -24.71
N TRP A 12 14.84 -10.84 -25.36
CA TRP A 12 15.03 -10.93 -26.81
C TRP A 12 15.75 -12.22 -27.13
N CYS A 13 15.10 -13.07 -27.96
CA CYS A 13 15.65 -14.35 -28.39
C CYS A 13 16.48 -14.16 -29.66
N VAL A 14 17.77 -14.44 -29.60
CA VAL A 14 18.60 -14.76 -30.77
C VAL A 14 19.02 -16.21 -30.64
N ALA A 15 18.89 -16.92 -31.72
CA ALA A 15 18.96 -18.34 -31.92
C ALA A 15 19.96 -19.13 -31.05
N GLY A 16 19.48 -20.19 -30.39
CA GLY A 16 20.27 -21.41 -30.27
C GLY A 16 20.63 -21.92 -28.88
N THR A 17 20.08 -21.43 -27.78
CA THR A 17 20.10 -22.17 -26.51
C THR A 17 18.80 -21.94 -25.77
N PHE A 18 18.02 -23.02 -25.60
CA PHE A 18 16.87 -23.03 -24.68
C PHE A 18 17.42 -22.94 -23.26
N SER A 19 17.62 -21.74 -22.78
CA SER A 19 17.65 -21.50 -21.35
C SER A 19 16.22 -21.47 -20.90
N LEU A 20 15.79 -22.50 -20.18
CA LEU A 20 14.59 -22.47 -19.37
C LEU A 20 14.83 -21.40 -18.29
N PHE A 21 14.49 -20.16 -18.60
CA PHE A 21 14.29 -19.18 -17.55
C PHE A 21 13.09 -19.68 -16.76
N ALA A 22 13.34 -20.14 -15.54
CA ALA A 22 12.28 -20.27 -14.57
C ALA A 22 11.52 -18.95 -14.58
N ALA A 23 10.24 -19.00 -14.88
CA ALA A 23 9.36 -17.86 -14.67
C ALA A 23 9.63 -17.41 -13.24
N ASP A 24 10.16 -16.22 -13.06
CA ASP A 24 10.21 -15.60 -11.75
C ASP A 24 8.75 -15.52 -11.34
N ASN A 25 8.36 -16.41 -10.43
CA ASN A 25 7.06 -16.35 -9.82
C ASN A 25 7.04 -15.03 -9.11
N ASN A 26 6.47 -14.03 -9.74
CA ASN A 26 6.25 -12.68 -9.24
C ASN A 26 5.41 -12.79 -7.98
N LYS A 27 6.07 -13.11 -6.89
CA LYS A 27 5.42 -13.31 -5.60
C LYS A 27 5.12 -11.93 -5.05
N TRP A 28 3.86 -11.65 -4.93
CA TRP A 28 3.39 -10.57 -4.07
C TRP A 28 4.09 -10.65 -2.72
N LYS A 29 4.58 -9.52 -2.25
CA LYS A 29 5.20 -9.41 -0.93
C LYS A 29 4.24 -8.68 -0.02
N PRO A 30 4.03 -9.14 1.21
CA PRO A 30 3.30 -8.37 2.20
C PRO A 30 3.91 -6.97 2.31
N LEU A 31 3.07 -5.94 2.25
CA LEU A 31 3.51 -4.55 2.39
C LEU A 31 4.10 -4.31 3.78
N PHE A 32 3.45 -4.89 4.80
CA PHE A 32 3.93 -4.88 6.16
C PHE A 32 4.37 -6.29 6.58
N GLY A 33 5.54 -6.36 7.20
CA GLY A 33 6.06 -7.61 7.76
C GLY A 33 5.30 -8.03 9.00
N LYS A 34 5.61 -9.23 9.47
CA LYS A 34 5.01 -9.78 10.69
C LYS A 34 5.23 -8.81 11.87
N ASN A 35 4.17 -8.59 12.63
CA ASN A 35 4.15 -7.63 13.75
C ASN A 35 4.52 -6.19 13.34
N LEU A 36 4.28 -5.82 12.08
CA LEU A 36 4.55 -4.47 11.56
C LEU A 36 6.02 -4.01 11.72
N GLU A 37 6.96 -4.94 11.69
CA GLU A 37 8.39 -4.69 11.95
C GLU A 37 9.02 -3.68 10.97
N ASN A 38 8.49 -3.60 9.74
CA ASN A 38 8.91 -2.67 8.70
C ASN A 38 8.00 -1.44 8.57
N ALA A 39 7.21 -1.14 9.61
CA ALA A 39 6.34 0.02 9.68
C ALA A 39 6.79 1.07 10.70
N ASN A 40 6.47 2.32 10.41
CA ASN A 40 6.47 3.43 11.36
C ASN A 40 5.01 3.72 11.72
N TYR A 41 4.62 3.49 12.96
CA TYR A 41 3.24 3.60 13.41
C TYR A 41 3.17 3.81 14.91
N ASN A 42 2.01 4.20 15.40
CA ASN A 42 1.68 4.26 16.82
C ASN A 42 1.03 2.92 17.24
N PRO A 43 1.65 2.14 18.15
CA PRO A 43 1.10 0.85 18.58
C PRO A 43 -0.19 0.96 19.40
N GLU A 44 -0.53 2.15 19.90
CA GLU A 44 -1.82 2.40 20.54
C GLU A 44 -2.96 2.61 19.52
N VAL A 45 -2.62 2.78 18.25
CA VAL A 45 -3.57 3.06 17.17
C VAL A 45 -3.68 1.89 16.21
N TRP A 46 -2.55 1.36 15.77
CA TRP A 46 -2.48 0.32 14.77
C TRP A 46 -2.09 -1.03 15.35
N SER A 47 -2.80 -2.06 14.94
CA SER A 47 -2.48 -3.44 15.28
C SER A 47 -2.64 -4.35 14.07
N GLU A 48 -1.92 -5.46 14.06
CA GLU A 48 -2.07 -6.54 13.09
C GLU A 48 -2.49 -7.80 13.84
N THR A 49 -3.56 -8.43 13.37
CA THR A 49 -4.05 -9.70 13.92
C THR A 49 -4.48 -10.60 12.76
N ASP A 50 -3.87 -11.77 12.68
CA ASP A 50 -4.15 -12.78 11.64
C ASP A 50 -4.09 -12.23 10.20
N GLY A 51 -3.13 -11.34 9.94
CA GLY A 51 -2.94 -10.70 8.64
C GLY A 51 -3.87 -9.52 8.37
N VAL A 52 -4.69 -9.14 9.34
CA VAL A 52 -5.59 -7.99 9.25
C VAL A 52 -4.99 -6.80 9.99
N LEU A 53 -4.77 -5.71 9.27
CA LEU A 53 -4.34 -4.44 9.82
C LEU A 53 -5.54 -3.63 10.28
N GLY A 54 -5.58 -3.24 11.54
CA GLY A 54 -6.67 -2.46 12.12
C GLY A 54 -6.19 -1.16 12.77
N ALA A 55 -7.01 -0.12 12.69
CA ALA A 55 -6.80 1.15 13.37
C ALA A 55 -7.97 1.50 14.28
N VAL A 56 -7.70 2.06 15.44
CA VAL A 56 -8.71 2.50 16.41
C VAL A 56 -8.86 4.02 16.49
N LYS A 57 -7.98 4.76 15.80
CA LYS A 57 -7.99 6.22 15.70
C LYS A 57 -7.54 6.67 14.31
N ASP A 58 -7.80 7.93 14.00
CA ASP A 58 -7.33 8.60 12.79
C ASP A 58 -5.85 8.99 12.94
N GLU A 59 -4.98 8.12 12.48
CA GLU A 59 -3.52 8.30 12.47
C GLU A 59 -2.91 7.43 11.38
N SER A 60 -1.85 7.91 10.74
CA SER A 60 -1.21 7.21 9.62
C SER A 60 -0.25 6.12 10.07
N ILE A 61 -0.17 5.05 9.28
CA ILE A 61 0.92 4.05 9.30
C ILE A 61 1.76 4.21 8.04
N TRP A 62 3.07 4.13 8.17
CA TRP A 62 4.00 4.31 7.07
C TRP A 62 4.93 3.13 6.93
N THR A 63 5.23 2.74 5.70
CA THR A 63 6.32 1.80 5.42
C THR A 63 7.66 2.45 5.76
N LYS A 64 8.62 1.68 6.31
CA LYS A 64 10.01 2.13 6.45
C LYS A 64 10.73 2.14 5.11
N ASP A 65 10.37 1.19 4.25
CA ASP A 65 10.93 1.08 2.91
C ASP A 65 10.32 2.11 1.96
N GLU A 66 11.12 2.52 0.99
CA GLU A 66 10.69 3.39 -0.11
C GLU A 66 10.53 2.56 -1.38
N TYR A 67 9.57 2.96 -2.22
CA TYR A 67 9.18 2.21 -3.40
C TYR A 67 9.11 3.15 -4.61
N GLU A 68 9.62 2.75 -5.77
CA GLU A 68 9.69 3.62 -6.95
C GLU A 68 8.64 3.27 -8.01
N ASN A 69 8.59 2.08 -8.48
CA ASN A 69 7.54 1.61 -9.38
C ASN A 69 6.91 0.41 -8.71
N PHE A 70 5.60 0.44 -8.50
CA PHE A 70 4.94 -0.60 -7.72
C PHE A 70 3.53 -0.88 -8.23
N GLU A 71 3.07 -2.07 -7.93
CA GLU A 71 1.67 -2.46 -7.91
C GLU A 71 1.31 -2.74 -6.45
N LEU A 72 0.19 -2.23 -6.00
CA LEU A 72 -0.36 -2.47 -4.67
C LEU A 72 -1.72 -3.12 -4.81
N ASP A 73 -1.89 -4.25 -4.17
CA ASP A 73 -3.17 -4.95 -4.03
C ASP A 73 -3.52 -5.03 -2.55
N LEU A 74 -4.71 -4.58 -2.20
CA LEU A 74 -5.21 -4.63 -0.83
C LEU A 74 -6.73 -4.75 -0.80
N ASP A 75 -7.22 -5.49 0.16
CA ASP A 75 -8.63 -5.49 0.55
C ASP A 75 -8.82 -4.55 1.74
N PHE A 76 -9.96 -3.86 1.76
CA PHE A 76 -10.32 -3.03 2.90
C PHE A 76 -11.77 -3.26 3.34
N LYS A 77 -11.99 -3.04 4.62
CA LYS A 77 -13.33 -3.04 5.23
C LYS A 77 -13.49 -1.79 6.06
N THR A 78 -14.59 -1.09 5.84
CA THR A 78 -14.91 0.15 6.56
C THR A 78 -16.14 -0.05 7.45
N ASP A 79 -16.17 0.68 8.55
CA ASP A 79 -17.37 0.91 9.32
C ASP A 79 -18.15 2.11 8.77
N VAL A 80 -19.39 2.27 9.25
CA VAL A 80 -20.25 3.39 8.84
C VAL A 80 -19.58 4.73 9.13
N GLY A 81 -19.54 5.58 8.12
CA GLY A 81 -18.96 6.92 8.20
C GLY A 81 -17.43 6.96 8.15
N THR A 82 -16.77 5.86 7.83
CA THR A 82 -15.31 5.80 7.70
C THR A 82 -14.80 6.77 6.66
N ASN A 83 -13.70 7.43 7.00
CA ASN A 83 -12.83 8.17 6.11
C ASN A 83 -11.40 7.67 6.30
N SER A 84 -10.78 7.19 5.25
CA SER A 84 -9.43 6.65 5.24
C SER A 84 -8.83 6.79 3.84
N GLY A 85 -7.62 6.32 3.63
CA GLY A 85 -7.00 6.37 2.31
C GLY A 85 -5.68 5.63 2.23
N VAL A 86 -5.21 5.47 1.01
CA VAL A 86 -3.87 5.01 0.70
C VAL A 86 -3.05 6.18 0.22
N VAL A 87 -2.02 6.54 0.97
CA VAL A 87 -1.14 7.66 0.66
C VAL A 87 0.07 7.17 -0.13
N VAL A 88 0.28 7.75 -1.31
CA VAL A 88 1.39 7.43 -2.21
C VAL A 88 2.18 8.68 -2.57
N TYR A 89 3.39 8.52 -3.10
CA TYR A 89 4.30 9.62 -3.50
C TYR A 89 4.60 10.62 -2.37
N CYS A 90 4.53 10.17 -1.13
CA CYS A 90 4.78 11.02 0.02
C CYS A 90 6.28 11.37 0.13
N THR A 91 6.58 12.66 0.15
CA THR A 91 7.95 13.18 0.28
C THR A 91 8.27 13.68 1.68
N ASP A 92 7.25 13.97 2.48
CA ASP A 92 7.39 14.32 3.91
C ASP A 92 6.24 13.69 4.71
N THR A 93 6.56 12.67 5.50
CA THR A 93 5.57 11.96 6.31
C THR A 93 5.07 12.75 7.52
N LYS A 94 5.74 13.85 7.89
CA LYS A 94 5.30 14.72 8.99
C LYS A 94 4.31 15.77 8.52
N ASP A 95 4.45 16.21 7.28
CA ASP A 95 3.55 17.15 6.61
C ASP A 95 3.07 16.53 5.28
N TRP A 96 2.41 15.39 5.39
CA TRP A 96 2.10 14.54 4.24
C TRP A 96 0.99 15.10 3.35
N ILE A 97 0.03 15.85 3.89
CA ILE A 97 -1.15 16.32 3.15
C ILE A 97 -0.77 17.10 1.88
N PRO A 98 0.08 18.15 1.93
CA PRO A 98 0.50 18.84 0.71
C PRO A 98 1.62 18.12 -0.06
N ASN A 99 2.21 17.09 0.51
CA ASN A 99 3.41 16.41 0.01
C ASN A 99 3.18 14.98 -0.46
N SER A 100 1.93 14.64 -0.80
CA SER A 100 1.57 13.30 -1.23
C SER A 100 0.32 13.28 -2.11
N VAL A 101 -0.04 12.10 -2.57
CA VAL A 101 -1.33 11.82 -3.21
C VAL A 101 -2.05 10.79 -2.36
N GLU A 102 -3.29 11.09 -1.98
CA GLU A 102 -4.15 10.15 -1.27
C GLU A 102 -5.18 9.55 -2.23
N ILE A 103 -5.26 8.22 -2.22
CA ILE A 103 -6.35 7.47 -2.84
C ILE A 103 -7.39 7.25 -1.75
N GLN A 104 -8.47 8.00 -1.84
CA GLN A 104 -9.49 8.07 -0.80
C GLN A 104 -10.24 6.74 -0.63
N ILE A 105 -10.43 6.32 0.62
CA ILE A 105 -11.34 5.25 1.03
C ILE A 105 -12.38 5.88 1.96
N ALA A 106 -13.62 5.98 1.50
CA ALA A 106 -14.69 6.57 2.27
C ALA A 106 -15.97 5.73 2.15
N ASP A 107 -16.78 5.71 3.21
CA ASP A 107 -18.13 5.17 3.15
C ASP A 107 -19.05 6.17 2.40
N ASP A 108 -19.18 5.95 1.09
CA ASP A 108 -20.00 6.78 0.20
C ASP A 108 -21.50 6.53 0.36
N HIS A 109 -21.90 5.57 1.18
CA HIS A 109 -23.30 5.29 1.53
C HIS A 109 -23.78 6.12 2.71
N CYS A 110 -22.88 6.71 3.49
CA CYS A 110 -23.28 7.59 4.57
C CYS A 110 -23.53 9.03 4.09
N GLU A 111 -24.42 9.75 4.79
CA GLU A 111 -24.81 11.11 4.44
C GLU A 111 -23.61 12.07 4.37
N LYS A 112 -22.64 11.89 5.25
CA LYS A 112 -21.44 12.73 5.36
C LYS A 112 -20.54 12.66 4.11
N TRP A 113 -20.38 11.48 3.52
CA TRP A 113 -19.44 11.23 2.42
C TRP A 113 -20.10 10.89 1.09
N GLY A 114 -21.43 10.70 1.07
CA GLY A 114 -22.20 10.27 -0.10
C GLY A 114 -22.11 11.18 -1.34
N ASN A 115 -21.47 12.35 -1.23
CA ASN A 115 -21.19 13.26 -2.33
C ASN A 115 -19.70 13.38 -2.66
N CYS A 116 -18.82 12.66 -1.97
CA CYS A 116 -17.40 12.65 -2.27
C CYS A 116 -17.16 11.75 -3.50
N GLY A 117 -16.86 12.35 -4.64
CA GLY A 117 -16.49 11.59 -5.85
C GLY A 117 -17.59 11.39 -6.90
N ARG A 118 -18.65 12.17 -6.87
CA ARG A 118 -19.61 12.26 -7.98
C ARG A 118 -19.39 13.52 -8.80
#